data_724e594ae1df5127bb7a4ad4d0a686b0
#
_entry.id   724e594ae1df5127bb7a4ad4d0a686b0
#
_cell.length_a   1.000
_cell.length_b   1.000
_cell.length_c   1.000
_cell.angle_alpha   90.00
_cell.angle_beta   90.00
_cell.angle_gamma   90.00
#
_symmetry.space_group_name_H-M   'P 1'
#
loop_
_entity.id
_entity.type
_entity.pdbx_description
1 polymer ?
#
loop_
_entity_poly.entity_id
_entity_poly.type
_entity_poly.pdbx_seq_one_letter_code
_entity_poly.pdbx_strand_id
1 'polypeptide(L)'
;CIRDSSTISQIGFMIVALGVCTSADPHHGGLGYMASMFHLFTHAMFKALLFLGAGSIIHAVHSNEMSAMGGLRKYMPITHITFLIACLAIAGIPPFSGFFSKDEILAACFQYSPAMGWVMTVIAAMTAFYMFRLYYGIFWGAEPPRASSHSDHSTPHGNLEAAPCRPHESPLAMTFPLIFLAVVTCLAGFIPFGHFISSNGESYSIHLDLSVAVTSVVIAIISIGIATWMYKNAKQPVANALAKRFNGLWTAAYHRFYIDDIYQFITHKIIFRCISTPIAWFDRHV
;
A
#
# COMPACT_ATOMS: atom_id res chain seq x y z
N CYS A 1 -1.82 10.21 -0.89
CA CYS A 1 -0.42 9.95 -1.19
C CYS A 1 0.04 8.53 -0.84
N ILE A 2 0.01 8.07 0.43
CA ILE A 2 0.44 6.68 0.79
C ILE A 2 -0.38 5.61 0.03
N ARG A 3 -1.67 5.85 -0.17
CA ARG A 3 -2.57 4.97 -0.91
C ARG A 3 -2.09 4.75 -2.35
N ASP A 4 -1.76 5.80 -3.04
CA ASP A 4 -1.36 5.77 -4.46
C ASP A 4 0.06 5.20 -4.62
N SER A 5 1.00 5.64 -3.79
CA SER A 5 2.38 5.14 -3.77
C SER A 5 2.47 3.64 -3.48
N SER A 6 1.56 3.09 -2.65
CA SER A 6 1.57 1.65 -2.36
C SER A 6 1.10 0.80 -3.54
N THR A 7 0.28 1.35 -4.46
CA THR A 7 -0.07 0.68 -5.71
C THR A 7 1.15 0.58 -6.63
N ILE A 8 1.89 1.69 -6.79
CA ILE A 8 3.11 1.73 -7.61
C ILE A 8 4.14 0.73 -7.08
N SER A 9 4.31 0.64 -5.77
CA SER A 9 5.20 -0.34 -5.14
C SER A 9 4.83 -1.79 -5.48
N GLN A 10 3.55 -2.16 -5.45
CA GLN A 10 3.12 -3.53 -5.77
C GLN A 10 3.22 -3.82 -7.28
N ILE A 11 2.97 -2.84 -8.14
CA ILE A 11 3.25 -2.96 -9.58
C ILE A 11 4.75 -3.20 -9.80
N GLY A 12 5.61 -2.54 -9.04
CA GLY A 12 7.06 -2.80 -9.05
C GLY A 12 7.41 -4.27 -8.76
N PHE A 13 6.74 -4.90 -7.78
CA PHE A 13 6.88 -6.35 -7.52
C PHE A 13 6.52 -7.20 -8.73
N MET A 14 5.41 -6.88 -9.41
CA MET A 14 4.95 -7.60 -10.60
C MET A 14 5.93 -7.46 -11.76
N ILE A 15 6.45 -6.25 -11.99
CA ILE A 15 7.41 -5.98 -13.07
C ILE A 15 8.73 -6.71 -12.81
N VAL A 16 9.21 -6.75 -11.57
CA VAL A 16 10.42 -7.51 -11.21
C VAL A 16 10.19 -9.00 -11.45
N ALA A 17 9.04 -9.56 -11.06
CA ALA A 17 8.72 -10.95 -11.33
C ALA A 17 8.70 -11.27 -12.83
N LEU A 18 8.17 -10.37 -13.66
CA LEU A 18 8.24 -10.49 -15.12
C LEU A 18 9.67 -10.36 -15.65
N GLY A 19 10.48 -9.47 -15.04
CA GLY A 19 11.88 -9.25 -15.44
C GLY A 19 12.80 -10.42 -15.14
N VAL A 20 12.53 -11.21 -14.11
CA VAL A 20 13.28 -12.43 -13.77
C VAL A 20 12.77 -13.67 -14.51
N CYS A 21 11.70 -13.54 -15.30
CA CYS A 21 11.18 -14.57 -16.18
C CYS A 21 12.14 -14.73 -17.37
N THR A 22 13.03 -15.71 -17.32
CA THR A 22 13.98 -15.95 -18.41
C THR A 22 13.46 -17.04 -19.34
N SER A 23 13.53 -16.79 -20.65
CA SER A 23 13.21 -17.78 -21.69
C SER A 23 14.25 -18.88 -21.79
N ALA A 24 15.36 -18.79 -21.07
CA ALA A 24 16.47 -19.73 -21.14
C ALA A 24 16.22 -21.04 -20.36
N ASP A 25 15.27 -21.04 -19.42
CA ASP A 25 14.91 -22.24 -18.66
C ASP A 25 13.46 -22.65 -18.97
N PRO A 26 13.28 -23.72 -19.77
CA PRO A 26 11.94 -24.19 -20.13
C PRO A 26 11.10 -24.67 -18.92
N HIS A 27 11.76 -25.07 -17.82
CA HIS A 27 11.06 -25.54 -16.62
C HIS A 27 10.78 -24.43 -15.59
N HIS A 28 11.56 -23.35 -15.56
CA HIS A 28 11.43 -22.28 -14.57
C HIS A 28 11.08 -20.91 -15.17
N GLY A 29 11.22 -20.74 -16.49
CA GLY A 29 10.97 -19.46 -17.17
C GLY A 29 9.54 -18.93 -17.04
N GLY A 30 8.58 -19.80 -16.78
CA GLY A 30 7.17 -19.41 -16.56
C GLY A 30 6.81 -19.01 -15.14
N LEU A 31 7.63 -19.33 -14.14
CA LEU A 31 7.33 -19.07 -12.73
C LEU A 31 7.15 -17.58 -12.45
N GLY A 32 8.06 -16.74 -12.95
CA GLY A 32 7.97 -15.29 -12.75
C GLY A 32 6.73 -14.68 -13.39
N TYR A 33 6.32 -15.17 -14.57
CA TYR A 33 5.09 -14.74 -15.23
C TYR A 33 3.86 -15.15 -14.40
N MET A 34 3.76 -16.42 -14.00
CA MET A 34 2.67 -16.94 -13.19
C MET A 34 2.58 -16.20 -11.87
N ALA A 35 3.71 -16.02 -11.17
CA ALA A 35 3.78 -15.30 -9.90
C ALA A 35 3.32 -13.84 -10.02
N SER A 36 3.72 -13.14 -11.11
CA SER A 36 3.29 -11.78 -11.41
C SER A 36 1.77 -11.70 -11.61
N MET A 37 1.19 -12.60 -12.42
CA MET A 37 -0.23 -12.62 -12.70
C MET A 37 -1.05 -13.04 -11.46
N PHE A 38 -0.54 -13.99 -10.67
CA PHE A 38 -1.15 -14.36 -9.40
C PHE A 38 -1.15 -13.18 -8.42
N HIS A 39 -0.04 -12.46 -8.33
CA HIS A 39 0.01 -11.27 -7.48
C HIS A 39 -0.89 -10.14 -8.00
N LEU A 40 -1.04 -9.97 -9.31
CA LEU A 40 -1.99 -9.02 -9.90
C LEU A 40 -3.43 -9.31 -9.44
N PHE A 41 -3.83 -10.58 -9.47
CA PHE A 41 -5.15 -11.01 -9.03
C PHE A 41 -5.37 -10.75 -7.53
N THR A 42 -4.48 -11.25 -6.67
CA THR A 42 -4.59 -11.05 -5.22
C THR A 42 -4.48 -9.59 -4.82
N HIS A 43 -3.60 -8.83 -5.52
CA HIS A 43 -3.45 -7.39 -5.33
C HIS A 43 -4.74 -6.64 -5.63
N ALA A 44 -5.46 -6.99 -6.70
CA ALA A 44 -6.73 -6.34 -7.03
C ALA A 44 -7.73 -6.46 -5.87
N MET A 45 -7.82 -7.64 -5.23
CA MET A 45 -8.75 -7.90 -4.13
C MET A 45 -8.41 -7.08 -2.88
N PHE A 46 -7.21 -7.24 -2.32
CA PHE A 46 -6.85 -6.50 -1.10
C PHE A 46 -6.68 -4.99 -1.35
N LYS A 47 -6.38 -4.58 -2.57
CA LYS A 47 -6.26 -3.17 -2.91
C LYS A 47 -7.62 -2.49 -3.02
N ALA A 48 -8.60 -3.15 -3.66
CA ALA A 48 -9.98 -2.67 -3.67
C ALA A 48 -10.51 -2.52 -2.23
N LEU A 49 -10.22 -3.50 -1.36
CA LEU A 49 -10.58 -3.45 0.05
C LEU A 49 -9.95 -2.24 0.78
N LEU A 50 -8.66 -1.95 0.55
CA LEU A 50 -7.98 -0.79 1.13
C LEU A 50 -8.56 0.53 0.62
N PHE A 51 -8.91 0.61 -0.67
CA PHE A 51 -9.50 1.81 -1.27
C PHE A 51 -10.89 2.09 -0.73
N LEU A 52 -11.76 1.08 -0.68
CA LEU A 52 -13.10 1.23 -0.11
C LEU A 52 -13.04 1.54 1.39
N GLY A 53 -12.13 0.89 2.14
CA GLY A 53 -11.90 1.19 3.54
C GLY A 53 -11.41 2.63 3.76
N ALA A 54 -10.48 3.11 2.93
CA ALA A 54 -10.05 4.50 2.97
C ALA A 54 -11.18 5.47 2.61
N GLY A 55 -12.02 5.14 1.64
CA GLY A 55 -13.22 5.91 1.31
C GLY A 55 -14.19 6.02 2.49
N SER A 56 -14.43 4.91 3.18
CA SER A 56 -15.24 4.86 4.40
C SER A 56 -14.68 5.77 5.52
N ILE A 57 -13.36 5.74 5.73
CA ILE A 57 -12.67 6.57 6.72
C ILE A 57 -12.76 8.06 6.34
N ILE A 58 -12.48 8.40 5.08
CA ILE A 58 -12.55 9.77 4.58
C ILE A 58 -13.98 10.33 4.71
N HIS A 59 -14.98 9.51 4.41
CA HIS A 59 -16.38 9.88 4.58
C HIS A 59 -16.74 10.18 6.03
N ALA A 60 -16.18 9.43 6.99
CA ALA A 60 -16.45 9.62 8.42
C ALA A 60 -15.69 10.81 9.03
N VAL A 61 -14.51 11.16 8.51
CA VAL A 61 -13.62 12.20 9.05
C VAL A 61 -13.68 13.49 8.23
N HIS A 62 -14.20 13.45 7.00
CA HIS A 62 -14.23 14.55 6.03
C HIS A 62 -12.85 15.15 5.70
N SER A 63 -11.78 14.37 5.86
CA SER A 63 -10.40 14.78 5.56
C SER A 63 -9.60 13.66 4.92
N ASN A 64 -8.71 14.03 3.99
CA ASN A 64 -7.73 13.13 3.38
C ASN A 64 -6.42 13.06 4.17
N GLU A 65 -6.25 13.90 5.17
CA GLU A 65 -5.01 14.00 5.93
C GLU A 65 -5.00 13.02 7.10
N MET A 66 -3.88 12.29 7.25
CA MET A 66 -3.69 11.35 8.35
C MET A 66 -3.60 12.05 9.71
N SER A 67 -3.22 13.33 9.73
CA SER A 67 -3.18 14.18 10.91
C SER A 67 -4.57 14.46 11.51
N ALA A 68 -5.61 14.43 10.66
CA ALA A 68 -7.01 14.58 11.06
C ALA A 68 -7.66 13.25 11.48
N MET A 69 -6.95 12.13 11.37
CA MET A 69 -7.42 10.80 11.71
C MET A 69 -6.74 10.33 13.01
N GLY A 70 -7.42 9.49 13.77
CA GLY A 70 -6.87 8.88 14.97
C GLY A 70 -7.97 8.24 15.83
N GLY A 71 -7.64 7.15 16.54
CA GLY A 71 -8.55 6.52 17.49
C GLY A 71 -9.83 5.90 16.88
N LEU A 72 -9.93 5.78 15.55
CA LEU A 72 -11.16 5.42 14.84
C LEU A 72 -11.64 3.99 15.10
N ARG A 73 -10.82 3.13 15.68
CA ARG A 73 -11.16 1.72 15.93
C ARG A 73 -12.44 1.52 16.75
N LYS A 74 -12.77 2.46 17.63
CA LYS A 74 -13.95 2.40 18.51
C LYS A 74 -15.22 2.81 17.78
N TYR A 75 -15.10 3.69 16.80
CA TYR A 75 -16.22 4.28 16.06
C TYR A 75 -16.55 3.50 14.79
N MET A 76 -15.57 2.82 14.21
CA MET A 76 -15.70 2.10 12.94
C MET A 76 -15.14 0.67 13.05
N PRO A 77 -15.76 -0.23 13.84
CA PRO A 77 -15.22 -1.56 14.10
C PRO A 77 -15.18 -2.45 12.86
N ILE A 78 -16.17 -2.40 11.96
CA ILE A 78 -16.21 -3.21 10.74
C ILE A 78 -15.11 -2.73 9.77
N THR A 79 -15.06 -1.44 9.51
CA THR A 79 -14.01 -0.84 8.68
C THR A 79 -12.62 -1.11 9.26
N HIS A 80 -12.45 -1.05 10.58
CA HIS A 80 -11.20 -1.36 11.25
C HIS A 80 -10.71 -2.79 11.00
N ILE A 81 -11.59 -3.80 11.19
CA ILE A 81 -11.23 -5.21 11.01
C ILE A 81 -10.95 -5.52 9.55
N THR A 82 -11.77 -5.06 8.62
CA THR A 82 -11.59 -5.29 7.18
C THR A 82 -10.32 -4.62 6.65
N PHE A 83 -10.01 -3.42 7.14
CA PHE A 83 -8.76 -2.73 6.82
C PHE A 83 -7.54 -3.45 7.38
N LEU A 84 -7.62 -4.01 8.60
CA LEU A 84 -6.55 -4.83 9.18
C LEU A 84 -6.29 -6.09 8.35
N ILE A 85 -7.33 -6.79 7.90
CA ILE A 85 -7.20 -7.93 7.00
C ILE A 85 -6.44 -7.55 5.73
N ALA A 86 -6.79 -6.43 5.12
CA ALA A 86 -6.08 -5.92 3.94
C ALA A 86 -4.62 -5.56 4.23
N CYS A 87 -4.32 -4.96 5.40
CA CYS A 87 -2.95 -4.67 5.81
C CYS A 87 -2.12 -5.95 6.03
N LEU A 88 -2.70 -6.98 6.63
CA LEU A 88 -2.04 -8.28 6.80
C LEU A 88 -1.81 -8.99 5.46
N ALA A 89 -2.79 -8.92 4.55
CA ALA A 89 -2.66 -9.48 3.22
C ALA A 89 -1.52 -8.80 2.44
N ILE A 90 -1.48 -7.46 2.37
CA ILE A 90 -0.42 -6.75 1.66
C ILE A 90 0.95 -6.88 2.34
N ALA A 91 1.00 -7.10 3.66
CA ALA A 91 2.24 -7.39 4.38
C ALA A 91 2.79 -8.80 4.06
N GLY A 92 1.97 -9.70 3.53
CA GLY A 92 2.37 -11.07 3.23
C GLY A 92 2.38 -11.98 4.45
N ILE A 93 1.39 -11.83 5.34
CA ILE A 93 1.24 -12.69 6.53
C ILE A 93 0.29 -13.86 6.19
N PRO A 94 0.64 -15.12 6.54
CA PRO A 94 -0.28 -16.23 6.43
C PRO A 94 -1.50 -16.04 7.35
N PRO A 95 -2.69 -16.50 6.97
CA PRO A 95 -3.09 -17.26 5.79
C PRO A 95 -3.63 -16.40 4.63
N PHE A 96 -3.36 -15.10 4.60
CA PHE A 96 -3.94 -14.18 3.62
C PHE A 96 -3.34 -14.35 2.22
N SER A 97 -4.12 -13.99 1.20
CA SER A 97 -3.79 -14.21 -0.22
C SER A 97 -2.47 -13.57 -0.67
N GLY A 98 -2.11 -12.42 -0.08
CA GLY A 98 -0.87 -11.72 -0.40
C GLY A 98 0.39 -12.48 0.03
N PHE A 99 0.30 -13.38 1.00
CA PHE A 99 1.41 -14.25 1.39
C PHE A 99 1.78 -15.18 0.22
N PHE A 100 0.82 -15.97 -0.26
CA PHE A 100 1.05 -16.95 -1.33
C PHE A 100 1.62 -16.30 -2.59
N SER A 101 1.02 -15.20 -3.03
CA SER A 101 1.46 -14.53 -4.26
C SER A 101 2.82 -13.82 -4.14
N LYS A 102 3.17 -13.29 -2.96
CA LYS A 102 4.50 -12.70 -2.73
C LYS A 102 5.59 -13.75 -2.58
N ASP A 103 5.28 -14.86 -1.93
CA ASP A 103 6.22 -15.96 -1.77
C ASP A 103 6.69 -16.50 -3.12
N GLU A 104 5.76 -16.70 -4.06
CA GLU A 104 6.09 -17.09 -5.44
C GLU A 104 6.99 -16.06 -6.16
N ILE A 105 6.75 -14.76 -5.97
CA ILE A 105 7.63 -13.73 -6.54
C ILE A 105 9.02 -13.79 -5.91
N LEU A 106 9.11 -13.94 -4.60
CA LEU A 106 10.38 -14.05 -3.91
C LEU A 106 11.14 -15.32 -4.35
N ALA A 107 10.45 -16.46 -4.46
CA ALA A 107 11.02 -17.69 -4.94
C ALA A 107 11.60 -17.53 -6.36
N ALA A 108 10.86 -16.92 -7.29
CA ALA A 108 11.34 -16.62 -8.62
C ALA A 108 12.58 -15.69 -8.60
N CYS A 109 12.60 -14.69 -7.73
CA CYS A 109 13.74 -13.79 -7.59
C CYS A 109 14.97 -14.49 -7.01
N PHE A 110 14.81 -15.38 -6.02
CA PHE A 110 15.90 -16.17 -5.46
C PHE A 110 16.46 -17.18 -6.45
N GLN A 111 15.61 -17.79 -7.29
CA GLN A 111 16.05 -18.70 -8.36
C GLN A 111 16.87 -17.96 -9.42
N TYR A 112 16.49 -16.72 -9.76
CA TYR A 112 17.25 -15.90 -10.69
C TYR A 112 18.59 -15.45 -10.11
N SER A 113 18.58 -14.88 -8.89
CA SER A 113 19.79 -14.44 -8.19
C SER A 113 19.51 -14.26 -6.70
N PRO A 114 20.37 -14.77 -5.81
CA PRO A 114 20.25 -14.53 -4.37
C PRO A 114 20.23 -13.05 -3.99
N ALA A 115 21.01 -12.21 -4.69
CA ALA A 115 21.04 -10.77 -4.46
C ALA A 115 19.67 -10.13 -4.74
N MET A 116 19.02 -10.49 -5.84
CA MET A 116 17.68 -10.03 -6.20
C MET A 116 16.64 -10.47 -5.17
N GLY A 117 16.70 -11.74 -4.75
CA GLY A 117 15.84 -12.28 -3.71
C GLY A 117 15.92 -11.48 -2.39
N TRP A 118 17.13 -11.16 -1.93
CA TRP A 118 17.32 -10.35 -0.72
C TRP A 118 16.84 -8.91 -0.87
N VAL A 119 17.10 -8.26 -2.01
CA VAL A 119 16.59 -6.91 -2.29
C VAL A 119 15.07 -6.90 -2.21
N MET A 120 14.42 -7.87 -2.85
CA MET A 120 12.96 -7.96 -2.86
C MET A 120 12.39 -8.29 -1.49
N THR A 121 13.09 -9.10 -0.68
CA THR A 121 12.70 -9.37 0.72
C THR A 121 12.75 -8.10 1.57
N VAL A 122 13.78 -7.26 1.42
CA VAL A 122 13.87 -5.97 2.12
C VAL A 122 12.73 -5.04 1.69
N ILE A 123 12.41 -4.98 0.40
CA ILE A 123 11.28 -4.17 -0.11
C ILE A 123 9.94 -4.70 0.45
N ALA A 124 9.78 -6.03 0.58
CA ALA A 124 8.61 -6.62 1.23
C ALA A 124 8.50 -6.21 2.71
N ALA A 125 9.62 -6.20 3.43
CA ALA A 125 9.70 -5.72 4.82
C ALA A 125 9.30 -4.25 4.95
N MET A 126 9.79 -3.39 4.05
CA MET A 126 9.39 -1.99 4.00
C MET A 126 7.88 -1.83 3.72
N THR A 127 7.32 -2.72 2.88
CA THR A 127 5.87 -2.74 2.61
C THR A 127 5.08 -3.01 3.89
N ALA A 128 5.46 -4.01 4.66
CA ALA A 128 4.83 -4.34 5.95
C ALA A 128 4.94 -3.16 6.94
N PHE A 129 6.11 -2.54 7.02
CA PHE A 129 6.36 -1.40 7.90
C PHE A 129 5.45 -0.20 7.60
N TYR A 130 5.41 0.27 6.34
CA TYR A 130 4.62 1.47 6.02
C TYR A 130 3.11 1.22 6.09
N MET A 131 2.64 0.02 5.80
CA MET A 131 1.23 -0.32 5.93
C MET A 131 0.77 -0.31 7.39
N PHE A 132 1.58 -0.85 8.30
CA PHE A 132 1.25 -0.80 9.72
C PHE A 132 1.44 0.59 10.33
N ARG A 133 2.38 1.40 9.82
CA ARG A 133 2.43 2.84 10.15
C ARG A 133 1.11 3.54 9.80
N LEU A 134 0.57 3.29 8.60
CA LEU A 134 -0.72 3.84 8.17
C LEU A 134 -1.85 3.36 9.08
N TYR A 135 -1.90 2.05 9.34
CA TYR A 135 -2.91 1.43 10.20
C TYR A 135 -2.92 2.03 11.62
N TYR A 136 -1.76 2.15 12.25
CA TYR A 136 -1.67 2.74 13.59
C TYR A 136 -2.00 4.23 13.60
N GLY A 137 -1.62 4.98 12.57
CA GLY A 137 -1.96 6.39 12.44
C GLY A 137 -3.46 6.65 12.37
N ILE A 138 -4.20 5.79 11.69
CA ILE A 138 -5.66 5.92 11.51
C ILE A 138 -6.43 5.40 12.72
N PHE A 139 -6.12 4.19 13.17
CA PHE A 139 -6.99 3.48 14.14
C PHE A 139 -6.54 3.61 15.59
N TRP A 140 -5.25 3.93 15.86
CA TRP A 140 -4.66 3.99 17.20
C TRP A 140 -4.11 5.37 17.60
N GLY A 141 -3.95 6.30 16.67
CA GLY A 141 -3.48 7.65 16.92
C GLY A 141 -4.32 8.40 17.97
N ALA A 142 -3.88 9.60 18.35
CA ALA A 142 -4.68 10.49 19.19
C ALA A 142 -5.99 10.82 18.49
N GLU A 143 -7.09 10.82 19.23
CA GLU A 143 -8.34 11.36 18.70
C GLU A 143 -8.09 12.81 18.25
N PRO A 144 -8.55 13.20 17.05
CA PRO A 144 -8.43 14.58 16.63
C PRO A 144 -9.06 15.50 17.68
N PRO A 145 -8.49 16.70 17.93
CA PRO A 145 -9.07 17.64 18.87
C PRO A 145 -10.53 17.86 18.50
N ARG A 146 -11.43 17.54 19.39
CA ARG A 146 -12.84 17.91 19.23
C ARG A 146 -12.86 19.42 19.04
N ALA A 147 -13.40 19.90 17.92
CA ALA A 147 -13.72 21.31 17.78
C ALA A 147 -14.54 21.66 19.00
N SER A 148 -13.92 22.38 19.92
CA SER A 148 -14.59 22.86 21.15
C SER A 148 -15.75 23.70 20.66
N SER A 149 -16.97 23.28 20.99
CA SER A 149 -18.16 24.10 20.88
C SER A 149 -18.04 25.23 21.91
N HIS A 150 -17.16 26.18 21.66
CA HIS A 150 -17.30 27.49 22.25
C HIS A 150 -18.43 28.20 21.51
N SER A 151 -19.62 28.03 22.03
CA SER A 151 -20.74 28.92 21.79
C SER A 151 -20.37 30.30 22.31
N ASP A 152 -19.66 31.09 21.51
CA ASP A 152 -19.68 32.52 21.65
C ASP A 152 -20.70 33.06 20.66
N HIS A 153 -21.88 33.38 21.20
CA HIS A 153 -22.93 34.08 20.50
C HIS A 153 -22.45 35.50 20.18
N SER A 154 -21.92 35.72 18.98
CA SER A 154 -22.03 37.03 18.31
C SER A 154 -21.27 37.01 16.98
N THR A 155 -21.92 36.57 15.89
CA THR A 155 -21.80 37.23 14.57
C THR A 155 -22.83 36.64 13.59
N PRO A 156 -23.70 37.48 12.97
CA PRO A 156 -24.67 37.04 11.98
C PRO A 156 -24.09 37.23 10.58
N HIS A 157 -23.36 36.26 10.03
CA HIS A 157 -23.17 36.10 8.58
C HIS A 157 -22.79 34.67 8.28
N GLY A 158 -23.62 34.05 7.45
CA GLY A 158 -23.66 32.66 7.10
C GLY A 158 -22.39 32.09 6.49
N ASN A 159 -21.61 31.43 7.31
CA ASN A 159 -20.76 30.32 6.92
C ASN A 159 -21.33 29.08 7.58
N LEU A 160 -21.81 28.14 6.78
CA LEU A 160 -22.17 26.80 7.21
C LEU A 160 -20.89 26.11 7.73
N GLU A 161 -20.50 26.43 8.97
CA GLU A 161 -19.52 25.63 9.71
C GLU A 161 -20.19 24.27 9.96
N ALA A 162 -19.69 23.27 9.24
CA ALA A 162 -20.11 21.89 9.41
C ALA A 162 -19.99 21.52 10.89
N ALA A 163 -21.10 21.19 11.51
CA ALA A 163 -21.14 20.70 12.88
C ALA A 163 -20.11 19.57 13.05
N PRO A 164 -19.40 19.47 14.20
CA PRO A 164 -18.39 18.45 14.43
C PRO A 164 -19.05 17.07 14.31
N CYS A 165 -18.92 16.46 13.16
CA CYS A 165 -19.50 15.16 12.88
C CYS A 165 -18.72 14.13 13.69
N ARG A 166 -19.38 13.44 14.62
CA ARG A 166 -18.76 12.31 15.32
C ARG A 166 -18.50 11.20 14.30
N PRO A 167 -17.27 10.67 14.19
CA PRO A 167 -17.01 9.53 13.35
C PRO A 167 -17.98 8.39 13.67
N HIS A 168 -18.62 7.83 12.69
CA HIS A 168 -19.55 6.70 12.83
C HIS A 168 -19.26 5.67 11.74
N GLU A 169 -19.68 4.45 11.98
CA GLU A 169 -19.53 3.37 10.98
C GLU A 169 -20.33 3.72 9.72
N SER A 170 -19.79 3.36 8.58
CA SER A 170 -20.43 3.58 7.30
C SER A 170 -21.71 2.73 7.14
N PRO A 171 -22.69 3.18 6.32
CA PRO A 171 -23.92 2.45 6.10
C PRO A 171 -23.67 1.07 5.49
N LEU A 172 -24.65 0.16 5.60
CA LEU A 172 -24.56 -1.21 5.09
C LEU A 172 -24.17 -1.29 3.61
N ALA A 173 -24.59 -0.33 2.80
CA ALA A 173 -24.22 -0.24 1.38
C ALA A 173 -22.70 -0.14 1.16
N MET A 174 -21.94 0.43 2.12
CA MET A 174 -20.49 0.52 2.07
C MET A 174 -19.81 -0.63 2.84
N THR A 175 -20.38 -1.06 3.96
CA THR A 175 -19.76 -2.12 4.79
C THR A 175 -19.92 -3.51 4.19
N PHE A 176 -21.01 -3.77 3.45
CA PHE A 176 -21.22 -5.06 2.79
C PHE A 176 -20.10 -5.38 1.75
N PRO A 177 -19.76 -4.49 0.80
CA PRO A 177 -18.62 -4.69 -0.09
C PRO A 177 -17.29 -4.88 0.63
N LEU A 178 -17.07 -4.17 1.76
CA LEU A 178 -15.86 -4.33 2.58
C LEU A 178 -15.75 -5.75 3.16
N ILE A 179 -16.84 -6.26 3.74
CA ILE A 179 -16.88 -7.62 4.29
C ILE A 179 -16.68 -8.66 3.19
N PHE A 180 -17.38 -8.50 2.06
CA PHE A 180 -17.25 -9.40 0.91
C PHE A 180 -15.80 -9.47 0.41
N LEU A 181 -15.17 -8.31 0.16
CA LEU A 181 -13.77 -8.24 -0.29
C LEU A 181 -12.80 -8.77 0.77
N ALA A 182 -13.08 -8.59 2.06
CA ALA A 182 -12.25 -9.15 3.12
C ALA A 182 -12.26 -10.69 3.08
N VAL A 183 -13.44 -11.30 2.91
CA VAL A 183 -13.57 -12.76 2.74
C VAL A 183 -12.83 -13.23 1.49
N VAL A 184 -13.05 -12.57 0.35
CA VAL A 184 -12.33 -12.90 -0.89
C VAL A 184 -10.82 -12.76 -0.71
N THR A 185 -10.34 -11.71 -0.05
CA THR A 185 -8.91 -11.52 0.25
C THR A 185 -8.34 -12.66 1.11
N CYS A 186 -9.10 -13.23 2.01
CA CYS A 186 -8.67 -14.42 2.77
C CYS A 186 -8.60 -15.69 1.91
N LEU A 187 -9.52 -15.85 0.97
CA LEU A 187 -9.70 -17.10 0.21
C LEU A 187 -8.89 -17.12 -1.10
N ALA A 188 -8.66 -15.98 -1.72
CA ALA A 188 -8.04 -15.87 -3.04
C ALA A 188 -6.62 -16.47 -3.15
N GLY A 189 -5.93 -16.60 -2.02
CA GLY A 189 -4.60 -17.23 -1.96
C GLY A 189 -4.61 -18.76 -2.16
N PHE A 190 -5.75 -19.39 -1.93
CA PHE A 190 -5.90 -20.86 -2.05
C PHE A 190 -6.30 -21.32 -3.46
N ILE A 191 -6.55 -20.37 -4.37
CA ILE A 191 -6.89 -20.69 -5.76
C ILE A 191 -5.62 -21.22 -6.44
N PRO A 192 -5.66 -22.40 -7.09
CA PRO A 192 -4.51 -22.99 -7.80
C PRO A 192 -4.24 -22.25 -9.12
N PHE A 193 -3.73 -21.02 -9.01
CA PHE A 193 -3.62 -20.08 -10.10
C PHE A 193 -2.67 -20.58 -11.21
N GLY A 194 -1.63 -21.34 -10.83
CA GLY A 194 -0.68 -21.93 -11.77
C GLY A 194 -1.28 -22.92 -12.76
N HIS A 195 -2.49 -23.47 -12.48
CA HIS A 195 -3.19 -24.32 -13.42
C HIS A 195 -3.93 -23.54 -14.52
N PHE A 196 -4.23 -22.27 -14.28
CA PHE A 196 -5.02 -21.45 -15.20
C PHE A 196 -4.15 -20.55 -16.07
N ILE A 197 -2.98 -20.15 -15.57
CA ILE A 197 -2.11 -19.19 -16.24
C ILE A 197 -0.70 -19.74 -16.30
N SER A 198 -0.26 -20.06 -17.53
CA SER A 198 1.10 -20.43 -17.82
C SER A 198 1.55 -19.74 -19.12
N SER A 199 2.85 -19.45 -19.23
CA SER A 199 3.41 -18.84 -20.44
C SER A 199 3.65 -19.86 -21.57
N ASN A 200 3.78 -21.13 -21.23
CA ASN A 200 4.15 -22.23 -22.13
C ASN A 200 3.07 -23.32 -22.27
N GLY A 201 1.89 -23.13 -21.66
CA GLY A 201 0.81 -24.11 -21.69
C GLY A 201 0.96 -25.26 -20.68
N GLU A 202 2.05 -25.31 -19.90
CA GLU A 202 2.21 -26.26 -18.80
C GLU A 202 1.64 -25.71 -17.49
N SER A 203 0.99 -26.57 -16.70
CA SER A 203 0.47 -26.16 -15.39
C SER A 203 1.60 -26.09 -14.36
N TYR A 204 1.77 -24.94 -13.73
CA TYR A 204 2.68 -24.78 -12.61
C TYR A 204 1.99 -25.16 -11.30
N SER A 205 2.59 -26.11 -10.57
CA SER A 205 2.21 -26.34 -9.18
C SER A 205 2.88 -25.28 -8.30
N ILE A 206 2.10 -24.66 -7.43
CA ILE A 206 2.62 -23.73 -6.42
C ILE A 206 3.42 -24.57 -5.41
N HIS A 207 4.72 -24.46 -5.45
CA HIS A 207 5.64 -25.08 -4.48
C HIS A 207 6.13 -24.00 -3.52
N LEU A 208 5.55 -23.98 -2.30
CA LEU A 208 6.05 -23.13 -1.23
C LEU A 208 7.46 -23.57 -0.83
N ASP A 209 8.46 -22.78 -1.19
CA ASP A 209 9.81 -22.93 -0.66
C ASP A 209 9.82 -22.52 0.81
N LEU A 210 9.78 -23.52 1.69
CA LEU A 210 9.65 -23.32 3.13
C LEU A 210 10.74 -22.37 3.68
N SER A 211 11.94 -22.38 3.15
CA SER A 211 13.02 -21.50 3.55
C SER A 211 12.74 -20.03 3.21
N VAL A 212 12.23 -19.76 2.00
CA VAL A 212 11.85 -18.42 1.55
C VAL A 212 10.63 -17.94 2.33
N ALA A 213 9.60 -18.79 2.44
CA ALA A 213 8.36 -18.49 3.14
C ALA A 213 8.59 -18.14 4.62
N VAL A 214 9.35 -18.95 5.35
CA VAL A 214 9.67 -18.68 6.77
C VAL A 214 10.48 -17.39 6.92
N THR A 215 11.47 -17.20 6.06
CA THR A 215 12.32 -15.99 6.10
C THR A 215 11.50 -14.73 5.83
N SER A 216 10.64 -14.73 4.81
CA SER A 216 9.79 -13.59 4.46
C SER A 216 8.80 -13.25 5.57
N VAL A 217 8.16 -14.26 6.17
CA VAL A 217 7.21 -14.08 7.28
C VAL A 217 7.89 -13.54 8.53
N VAL A 218 9.05 -14.08 8.90
CA VAL A 218 9.81 -13.61 10.07
C VAL A 218 10.20 -12.15 9.90
N ILE A 219 10.72 -11.78 8.74
CA ILE A 219 11.10 -10.40 8.45
C ILE A 219 9.88 -9.48 8.45
N ALA A 220 8.75 -9.91 7.89
CA ALA A 220 7.49 -9.16 7.92
C ALA A 220 7.00 -8.94 9.36
N ILE A 221 7.03 -9.97 10.21
CA ILE A 221 6.64 -9.86 11.63
C ILE A 221 7.57 -8.91 12.39
N ILE A 222 8.87 -8.99 12.17
CA ILE A 222 9.84 -8.05 12.77
C ILE A 222 9.51 -6.61 12.35
N SER A 223 9.24 -6.39 11.05
CA SER A 223 8.89 -5.06 10.52
C SER A 223 7.59 -4.52 11.12
N ILE A 224 6.57 -5.38 11.27
CA ILE A 224 5.32 -5.05 11.96
C ILE A 224 5.58 -4.72 13.43
N GLY A 225 6.42 -5.50 14.11
CA GLY A 225 6.82 -5.27 15.50
C GLY A 225 7.48 -3.89 15.69
N ILE A 226 8.41 -3.54 14.80
CA ILE A 226 9.06 -2.22 14.80
C ILE A 226 8.05 -1.10 14.55
N ALA A 227 7.16 -1.27 13.56
CA ALA A 227 6.10 -0.30 13.28
C ALA A 227 5.15 -0.13 14.49
N THR A 228 4.79 -1.23 15.15
CA THR A 228 3.97 -1.23 16.37
C THR A 228 4.65 -0.45 17.50
N TRP A 229 5.92 -0.73 17.76
CA TRP A 229 6.69 -0.05 18.78
C TRP A 229 6.81 1.46 18.53
N MET A 230 6.99 1.87 17.26
CA MET A 230 7.17 3.27 16.89
C MET A 230 5.86 4.07 16.86
N TYR A 231 4.76 3.47 16.35
CA TYR A 231 3.55 4.22 15.97
C TYR A 231 2.29 3.90 16.79
N LYS A 232 2.29 2.86 17.62
CA LYS A 232 1.12 2.51 18.45
C LYS A 232 0.76 3.61 19.45
N ASN A 233 1.77 4.32 19.98
CA ASN A 233 1.56 5.40 20.93
C ASN A 233 1.19 6.70 20.21
N ALA A 234 0.13 7.36 20.67
CA ALA A 234 -0.37 8.62 20.11
C ALA A 234 0.70 9.72 20.00
N LYS A 235 1.61 9.83 20.98
CA LYS A 235 2.69 10.83 21.00
C LYS A 235 3.87 10.51 20.08
N GLN A 236 3.97 9.29 19.56
CA GLN A 236 5.03 8.79 18.67
C GLN A 236 6.46 9.25 19.08
N PRO A 237 6.90 9.07 20.33
CA PRO A 237 8.13 9.68 20.85
C PRO A 237 9.37 9.18 20.10
N VAL A 238 9.39 7.91 19.73
CA VAL A 238 10.52 7.28 19.02
C VAL A 238 10.64 7.81 17.59
N ALA A 239 9.54 7.90 16.86
CA ALA A 239 9.52 8.42 15.49
C ALA A 239 9.98 9.88 15.45
N ASN A 240 9.52 10.71 16.39
CA ASN A 240 9.90 12.12 16.50
C ASN A 240 11.38 12.28 16.89
N ALA A 241 11.90 11.44 17.76
CA ALA A 241 13.32 11.45 18.15
C ALA A 241 14.22 11.07 16.95
N LEU A 242 13.84 10.05 16.18
CA LEU A 242 14.57 9.64 14.99
C LEU A 242 14.56 10.73 13.91
N ALA A 243 13.39 11.35 13.67
CA ALA A 243 13.25 12.44 12.70
C ALA A 243 14.17 13.62 13.06
N LYS A 244 14.28 13.97 14.35
CA LYS A 244 15.21 15.02 14.81
C LYS A 244 16.69 14.62 14.65
N ARG A 245 17.03 13.37 14.94
CA ARG A 245 18.42 12.87 14.86
C ARG A 245 18.90 12.77 13.42
N PHE A 246 18.03 12.36 12.49
CA PHE A 246 18.34 12.19 11.07
C PHE A 246 17.62 13.22 10.20
N ASN A 247 17.63 14.49 10.62
CA ASN A 247 16.87 15.56 9.98
C ASN A 247 17.15 15.69 8.47
N GLY A 248 18.39 15.56 8.02
CA GLY A 248 18.72 15.62 6.60
C GLY A 248 18.09 14.49 5.77
N LEU A 249 18.17 13.26 6.27
CA LEU A 249 17.57 12.11 5.62
C LEU A 249 16.03 12.18 5.69
N TRP A 250 15.49 12.64 6.81
CA TRP A 250 14.06 12.85 6.98
C TRP A 250 13.54 13.91 5.99
N THR A 251 14.23 15.03 5.82
CA THR A 251 13.88 16.09 4.87
C THR A 251 13.94 15.57 3.44
N ALA A 252 15.00 14.84 3.06
CA ALA A 252 15.10 14.23 1.75
C ALA A 252 13.95 13.23 1.48
N ALA A 253 13.63 12.37 2.45
CA ALA A 253 12.52 11.44 2.35
C ALA A 253 11.15 12.14 2.29
N TYR A 254 10.97 13.23 3.04
CA TYR A 254 9.76 14.05 3.01
C TYR A 254 9.54 14.68 1.63
N HIS A 255 10.59 15.17 1.00
CA HIS A 255 10.58 15.68 -0.39
C HIS A 255 10.72 14.58 -1.44
N ARG A 256 10.50 13.29 -1.08
CA ARG A 256 10.57 12.15 -1.99
C ARG A 256 11.91 12.07 -2.75
N PHE A 257 13.00 12.36 -2.04
CA PHE A 257 14.36 12.44 -2.60
C PHE A 257 14.48 13.37 -3.80
N TYR A 258 13.62 14.38 -3.91
CA TYR A 258 13.52 15.35 -4.99
C TYR A 258 13.32 14.73 -6.40
N ILE A 259 12.86 13.47 -6.44
CA ILE A 259 12.62 12.76 -7.71
C ILE A 259 11.49 13.43 -8.49
N ASP A 260 10.42 13.84 -7.81
CA ASP A 260 9.31 14.56 -8.44
C ASP A 260 9.77 15.88 -9.07
N ASP A 261 10.68 16.61 -8.42
CA ASP A 261 11.24 17.87 -8.91
C ASP A 261 12.08 17.66 -10.18
N ILE A 262 12.87 16.57 -10.22
CA ILE A 262 13.64 16.17 -11.41
C ILE A 262 12.69 15.84 -12.57
N TYR A 263 11.64 15.04 -12.33
CA TYR A 263 10.65 14.71 -13.36
C TYR A 263 9.91 15.94 -13.87
N GLN A 264 9.51 16.86 -12.98
CA GLN A 264 8.86 18.11 -13.38
C GLN A 264 9.81 18.99 -14.19
N PHE A 265 11.09 19.09 -13.79
CA PHE A 265 12.10 19.82 -14.55
C PHE A 265 12.25 19.26 -15.97
N ILE A 266 12.40 17.94 -16.11
CA ILE A 266 12.50 17.27 -17.42
C ILE A 266 11.25 17.51 -18.24
N THR A 267 10.07 17.32 -17.66
CA THR A 267 8.79 17.46 -18.37
C THR A 267 8.57 18.90 -18.81
N HIS A 268 8.70 19.88 -17.91
CA HIS A 268 8.37 21.27 -18.24
C HIS A 268 9.47 21.97 -19.03
N LYS A 269 10.75 21.77 -18.70
CA LYS A 269 11.84 22.48 -19.36
C LYS A 269 12.37 21.79 -20.62
N ILE A 270 12.37 20.46 -20.65
CA ILE A 270 12.89 19.73 -21.80
C ILE A 270 11.74 19.34 -22.73
N ILE A 271 10.77 18.58 -22.27
CA ILE A 271 9.73 18.03 -23.14
C ILE A 271 8.80 19.16 -23.65
N PHE A 272 8.19 19.92 -22.74
CA PHE A 272 7.23 20.94 -23.17
C PHE A 272 7.90 22.09 -23.93
N ARG A 273 9.04 22.60 -23.43
CA ARG A 273 9.66 23.77 -24.05
C ARG A 273 10.43 23.44 -25.33
N CYS A 274 11.15 22.31 -25.37
CA CYS A 274 12.01 21.98 -26.50
C CYS A 274 11.32 21.10 -27.56
N ILE A 275 10.27 20.35 -27.21
CA ILE A 275 9.59 19.44 -28.12
C ILE A 275 8.17 19.90 -28.41
N SER A 276 7.33 20.03 -27.38
CA SER A 276 5.90 20.29 -27.60
C SER A 276 5.63 21.69 -28.13
N THR A 277 6.35 22.72 -27.66
CA THR A 277 6.14 24.11 -28.11
C THR A 277 6.51 24.30 -29.58
N PRO A 278 7.68 23.83 -30.09
CA PRO A 278 8.00 23.88 -31.51
C PRO A 278 7.03 23.12 -32.41
N ILE A 279 6.60 21.92 -31.96
CA ILE A 279 5.62 21.12 -32.71
C ILE A 279 4.28 21.85 -32.80
N ALA A 280 3.80 22.38 -31.66
CA ALA A 280 2.54 23.15 -31.63
C ALA A 280 2.64 24.46 -32.44
N TRP A 281 3.81 25.07 -32.53
CA TRP A 281 4.05 26.23 -33.40
C TRP A 281 3.96 25.82 -34.87
N PHE A 282 4.62 24.72 -35.26
CA PHE A 282 4.58 24.19 -36.61
C PHE A 282 3.14 23.85 -37.04
N ASP A 283 2.39 23.14 -36.19
CA ASP A 283 1.02 22.76 -36.44
C ASP A 283 0.05 23.95 -36.62
N ARG A 284 0.39 25.11 -36.03
CA ARG A 284 -0.46 26.32 -36.19
C ARG A 284 -0.07 27.19 -37.37
N HIS A 285 1.14 27.10 -37.91
CA HIS A 285 1.67 28.03 -38.89
C HIS A 285 1.99 27.39 -40.25
N VAL A 286 2.01 26.07 -40.30
CA VAL A 286 2.24 25.29 -41.52
C VAL A 286 1.04 24.40 -41.81
#